data_f80eb418cb3fd7c5cc5d5e9b15f7b471
#
_entry.id   f80eb418cb3fd7c5cc5d5e9b15f7b471
#
_cell.length_a   1.000
_cell.length_b   1.000
_cell.length_c   1.000
_cell.angle_alpha   90.00
_cell.angle_beta   90.00
_cell.angle_gamma   90.00
#
_symmetry.space_group_name_H-M   'P 1'
#
loop_
_entity.id
_entity.type
_entity.pdbx_description
1 polymer ?
#
loop_
_entity_poly.entity_id
_entity_poly.type
_entity_poly.pdbx_seq_one_letter_code
_entity_poly.pdbx_strand_id
1 'polypeptide(L)'
;MSSTKWTQIFNIGQYPWGGQYRPRAFAVARATETTLEIILWCEEPFVTPACKKANGPVYLDSCLEAFVMFYPQYTEGYINFEMNALGTLLLQFGEGRHDRRFLRPGTDALFPKVVPFQAARKWGVKLEVPFLFAQKIYGLAETV
;
A
#
# COMPACT_ATOMS: atom_id res chain seq x y z
N MET A 1 -21.73 4.28 7.60
CA MET A 1 -21.90 3.57 6.31
C MET A 1 -20.62 3.68 5.48
N SER A 2 -20.13 2.55 5.03
CA SER A 2 -19.00 2.54 4.12
C SER A 2 -19.45 3.04 2.74
N SER A 3 -18.58 3.83 2.10
CA SER A 3 -18.82 4.28 0.74
C SER A 3 -18.14 3.33 -0.23
N THR A 4 -18.89 2.79 -1.18
CA THR A 4 -18.32 1.97 -2.26
C THR A 4 -17.77 2.82 -3.40
N LYS A 5 -17.89 4.13 -3.32
CA LYS A 5 -17.39 5.03 -4.35
C LYS A 5 -15.91 5.31 -4.17
N TRP A 6 -15.20 5.36 -5.27
CA TRP A 6 -13.82 5.81 -5.29
C TRP A 6 -13.73 7.31 -4.97
N THR A 7 -12.67 7.70 -4.30
CA THR A 7 -12.34 9.11 -4.09
C THR A 7 -12.03 9.81 -5.41
N GLN A 8 -11.88 11.12 -5.35
CA GLN A 8 -11.23 11.85 -6.42
C GLN A 8 -9.79 11.33 -6.61
N ILE A 9 -9.23 11.58 -7.77
CA ILE A 9 -7.83 11.25 -8.03
C ILE A 9 -6.94 12.19 -7.20
N PHE A 10 -6.10 11.59 -6.35
CA PHE A 10 -5.07 12.32 -5.63
C PHE A 10 -3.80 12.36 -6.46
N ASN A 11 -3.23 13.55 -6.59
CA ASN A 11 -1.93 13.73 -7.23
C ASN A 11 -0.84 13.61 -6.17
N ILE A 12 0.06 12.64 -6.36
CA ILE A 12 1.25 12.48 -5.51
C ILE A 12 2.34 13.35 -6.13
N GLY A 13 2.31 14.65 -5.81
CA GLY A 13 3.06 15.67 -6.53
C GLY A 13 4.17 16.33 -5.73
N GLN A 14 4.49 15.85 -4.55
CA GLN A 14 5.57 16.41 -3.76
C GLN A 14 6.82 15.56 -3.89
N TYR A 15 7.95 16.20 -4.15
CA TYR A 15 9.23 15.55 -4.37
C TYR A 15 10.25 16.06 -3.34
N PRO A 16 10.13 15.63 -2.07
CA PRO A 16 10.91 16.22 -0.96
C PRO A 16 12.41 16.00 -1.08
N TRP A 17 12.82 14.98 -1.84
CA TRP A 17 14.25 14.68 -2.03
C TRP A 17 14.87 15.43 -3.19
N GLY A 18 14.07 16.21 -3.95
CA GLY A 18 14.55 16.95 -5.10
C GLY A 18 14.83 16.05 -6.31
N GLY A 19 15.69 16.52 -7.21
CA GLY A 19 16.04 15.79 -8.42
C GLY A 19 15.22 16.21 -9.62
N GLN A 20 15.67 15.77 -10.80
CA GLN A 20 15.02 16.10 -12.07
C GLN A 20 14.04 15.01 -12.53
N TYR A 21 14.23 13.78 -12.09
CA TYR A 21 13.34 12.67 -12.42
C TYR A 21 12.10 12.75 -11.53
N ARG A 22 10.99 13.16 -12.14
CA ARG A 22 9.73 13.42 -11.43
C ARG A 22 8.54 12.82 -12.17
N PRO A 23 8.45 11.47 -12.22
CA PRO A 23 7.30 10.84 -12.86
C PRO A 23 6.02 11.21 -12.11
N ARG A 24 4.93 11.41 -12.85
CA ARG A 24 3.65 11.72 -12.23
C ARG A 24 3.06 10.46 -11.61
N ALA A 25 2.57 10.58 -10.41
CA ALA A 25 1.96 9.48 -9.69
C ALA A 25 0.62 9.90 -9.08
N PHE A 26 -0.28 8.94 -8.96
CA PHE A 26 -1.66 9.20 -8.57
C PHE A 26 -2.20 8.07 -7.71
N ALA A 27 -3.26 8.36 -6.97
CA ALA A 27 -3.95 7.36 -6.16
C ALA A 27 -5.44 7.64 -6.12
N VAL A 28 -6.22 6.58 -5.99
CA VAL A 28 -7.62 6.62 -5.58
C VAL A 28 -7.84 5.59 -4.50
N ALA A 29 -8.80 5.82 -3.64
CA ALA A 29 -9.12 4.91 -2.54
C ALA A 29 -10.62 4.79 -2.36
N ARG A 30 -11.06 3.68 -1.78
CA ARG A 30 -12.43 3.50 -1.30
C ARG A 30 -12.46 2.51 -0.14
N ALA A 31 -13.44 2.65 0.71
CA ALA A 31 -13.73 1.67 1.74
C ALA A 31 -15.03 0.95 1.38
N THR A 32 -14.98 -0.37 1.36
CA THR A 32 -16.18 -1.19 1.32
C THR A 32 -16.58 -1.57 2.73
N GLU A 33 -17.58 -2.43 2.91
CA GLU A 33 -17.93 -2.92 4.25
C GLU A 33 -16.82 -3.78 4.87
N THR A 34 -15.99 -4.40 4.03
CA THR A 34 -15.01 -5.39 4.48
C THR A 34 -13.56 -5.05 4.15
N THR A 35 -13.31 -4.10 3.25
CA THR A 35 -11.96 -3.82 2.75
C THR A 35 -11.69 -2.33 2.60
N LEU A 36 -10.42 -1.97 2.75
CA LEU A 36 -9.86 -0.75 2.19
C LEU A 36 -9.20 -1.10 0.86
N GLU A 37 -9.55 -0.41 -0.20
CA GLU A 37 -8.96 -0.60 -1.52
C GLU A 37 -8.27 0.69 -1.96
N ILE A 38 -7.04 0.56 -2.43
CA ILE A 38 -6.23 1.69 -2.91
C ILE A 38 -5.64 1.29 -4.26
N ILE A 39 -5.83 2.14 -5.27
CA ILE A 39 -5.14 2.00 -6.55
C ILE A 39 -4.12 3.11 -6.64
N LEU A 40 -2.86 2.73 -6.88
CA LEU A 40 -1.74 3.65 -7.07
C LEU A 40 -1.17 3.40 -8.45
N TRP A 41 -0.82 4.46 -9.17
CA TRP A 41 -0.15 4.29 -10.45
C TRP A 41 0.84 5.42 -10.71
N CYS A 42 1.80 5.12 -11.57
CA CYS A 42 2.91 6.01 -11.89
C CYS A 42 3.13 6.02 -13.40
N GLU A 43 3.34 7.20 -13.97
CA GLU A 43 3.60 7.36 -15.39
C GLU A 43 5.09 7.15 -15.67
N GLU A 44 5.53 5.91 -15.54
CA GLU A 44 6.87 5.46 -15.91
C GLU A 44 6.73 4.43 -17.04
N PRO A 45 7.25 4.73 -18.25
CA PRO A 45 7.03 3.84 -19.40
C PRO A 45 7.86 2.56 -19.34
N PHE A 46 8.99 2.57 -18.64
CA PHE A 46 9.89 1.44 -18.58
C PHE A 46 10.37 1.22 -17.15
N VAL A 47 10.00 0.11 -16.56
CA VAL A 47 10.46 -0.30 -15.24
C VAL A 47 10.98 -1.73 -15.32
N THR A 48 12.05 -1.99 -14.59
CA THR A 48 12.68 -3.32 -14.52
C THR A 48 12.77 -3.76 -13.07
N PRO A 49 11.63 -4.17 -12.47
CA PRO A 49 11.62 -4.56 -11.07
C PRO A 49 12.42 -5.85 -10.86
N ALA A 50 13.23 -5.88 -9.81
CA ALA A 50 14.11 -7.00 -9.50
C ALA A 50 13.66 -7.78 -8.25
N CYS A 51 13.09 -7.10 -7.26
CA CYS A 51 12.74 -7.74 -6.00
C CYS A 51 11.50 -8.61 -6.14
N LYS A 52 11.64 -9.91 -5.86
CA LYS A 52 10.56 -10.91 -5.93
C LYS A 52 10.21 -11.49 -4.57
N LYS A 53 11.01 -11.20 -3.56
CA LYS A 53 10.82 -11.78 -2.23
C LYS A 53 9.93 -10.87 -1.37
N ALA A 54 8.86 -11.43 -0.81
CA ALA A 54 8.01 -10.72 0.13
C ALA A 54 8.85 -10.13 1.28
N ASN A 55 8.57 -8.89 1.65
CA ASN A 55 9.32 -8.10 2.61
C ASN A 55 10.77 -7.80 2.20
N GLY A 56 11.15 -8.11 0.98
CA GLY A 56 12.45 -7.73 0.43
C GLY A 56 12.51 -6.23 0.10
N PRO A 57 13.68 -5.77 -0.37
CA PRO A 57 13.90 -4.33 -0.57
C PRO A 57 13.25 -3.80 -1.86
N VAL A 58 11.92 -3.82 -1.91
CA VAL A 58 11.15 -3.30 -3.06
C VAL A 58 11.43 -1.82 -3.32
N TYR A 59 11.86 -1.09 -2.29
CA TYR A 59 12.20 0.32 -2.39
C TYR A 59 13.47 0.60 -3.22
N LEU A 60 14.24 -0.42 -3.56
CA LEU A 60 15.35 -0.29 -4.50
C LEU A 60 14.88 -0.34 -5.96
N ASP A 61 13.65 -0.80 -6.19
CA ASP A 61 12.97 -0.70 -7.48
C ASP A 61 12.10 0.56 -7.49
N SER A 62 11.51 0.88 -8.65
CA SER A 62 10.38 1.83 -8.67
C SER A 62 9.29 1.26 -7.76
N CYS A 63 8.86 2.06 -6.79
CA CYS A 63 8.03 1.61 -5.69
C CYS A 63 6.89 2.59 -5.44
N LEU A 64 5.71 2.07 -5.23
CA LEU A 64 4.53 2.84 -4.79
C LEU A 64 4.19 2.42 -3.37
N GLU A 65 3.92 3.41 -2.52
CA GLU A 65 3.80 3.18 -1.09
C GLU A 65 2.51 3.77 -0.55
N ALA A 66 1.90 3.08 0.40
CA ALA A 66 0.77 3.58 1.18
C ALA A 66 1.04 3.35 2.66
N PHE A 67 0.92 4.42 3.45
CA PHE A 67 1.05 4.37 4.90
C PHE A 67 -0.32 4.67 5.47
N VAL A 68 -0.90 3.71 6.19
CA VAL A 68 -2.29 3.79 6.62
C VAL A 68 -2.39 3.65 8.12
N MET A 69 -2.96 4.65 8.76
CA MET A 69 -3.32 4.60 10.17
C MET A 69 -4.79 4.20 10.27
N PHE A 70 -5.05 2.93 10.57
CA PHE A 70 -6.42 2.39 10.56
C PHE A 70 -7.25 2.83 11.76
N TYR A 71 -6.62 3.03 12.90
CA TYR A 71 -7.31 3.33 14.15
C TYR A 71 -6.68 4.50 14.88
N PRO A 72 -6.71 5.72 14.28
CA PRO A 72 -6.06 6.89 14.88
C PRO A 72 -6.66 7.31 16.20
N GLN A 73 -7.89 6.92 16.50
CA GLN A 73 -8.53 7.21 17.78
C GLN A 73 -7.96 6.39 18.96
N TYR A 74 -7.24 5.30 18.65
CA TYR A 74 -6.70 4.41 19.70
C TYR A 74 -5.17 4.40 19.75
N THR A 75 -4.49 4.66 18.64
CA THR A 75 -3.05 4.46 18.55
C THR A 75 -2.47 5.25 17.38
N GLU A 76 -1.18 5.59 17.50
CA GLU A 76 -0.42 6.19 16.42
C GLU A 76 0.19 5.15 15.47
N GLY A 77 -0.06 3.86 15.71
CA GLY A 77 0.44 2.78 14.86
C GLY A 77 -0.12 2.84 13.46
N TYR A 78 0.73 2.61 12.47
CA TYR A 78 0.35 2.55 11.06
C TYR A 78 0.92 1.28 10.41
N ILE A 79 0.28 0.89 9.32
CA ILE A 79 0.80 -0.18 8.47
C ILE A 79 1.33 0.48 7.21
N ASN A 80 2.57 0.18 6.84
CA ASN A 80 3.11 0.62 5.55
C ASN A 80 3.12 -0.54 4.57
N PHE A 81 2.63 -0.24 3.38
CA PHE A 81 2.57 -1.13 2.24
C PHE A 81 3.47 -0.55 1.16
N GLU A 82 4.52 -1.24 0.81
CA GLU A 82 5.46 -0.79 -0.23
C GLU A 82 5.49 -1.86 -1.33
N MET A 83 5.24 -1.44 -2.57
CA MET A 83 4.99 -2.37 -3.68
C MET A 83 5.76 -1.95 -4.93
N ASN A 84 6.39 -2.93 -5.58
CA ASN A 84 7.03 -2.70 -6.88
C ASN A 84 6.10 -3.10 -8.03
N ALA A 85 6.58 -3.00 -9.25
CA ALA A 85 5.77 -3.29 -10.45
C ALA A 85 5.45 -4.78 -10.65
N LEU A 86 6.10 -5.67 -9.92
CA LEU A 86 5.74 -7.09 -9.88
C LEU A 86 4.62 -7.39 -8.89
N GLY A 87 4.25 -6.41 -8.07
CA GLY A 87 3.29 -6.61 -6.97
C GLY A 87 3.92 -7.23 -5.73
N THR A 88 5.25 -7.27 -5.67
CA THR A 88 5.95 -7.71 -4.47
C THR A 88 5.68 -6.71 -3.36
N LEU A 89 5.27 -7.21 -2.18
CA LEU A 89 4.83 -6.40 -1.05
C LEU A 89 5.82 -6.47 0.09
N LEU A 90 6.26 -5.31 0.56
CA LEU A 90 6.90 -5.12 1.85
C LEU A 90 5.85 -4.57 2.80
N LEU A 91 5.70 -5.21 3.95
CA LEU A 91 4.60 -4.94 4.87
C LEU A 91 5.14 -4.83 6.29
N GLN A 92 4.93 -3.67 6.92
CA GLN A 92 5.41 -3.40 8.27
C GLN A 92 4.33 -2.70 9.10
N PHE A 93 4.46 -2.81 10.41
CA PHE A 93 3.60 -2.13 11.38
C PHE A 93 4.43 -1.49 12.47
N GLY A 94 4.10 -0.28 12.88
CA GLY A 94 4.76 0.42 13.97
C GLY A 94 4.31 1.87 14.08
N GLU A 95 4.88 2.58 15.05
CA GLU A 95 4.54 3.98 15.31
C GLU A 95 5.53 4.96 14.68
N GLY A 96 6.63 4.47 14.14
CA GLY A 96 7.64 5.30 13.53
C GLY A 96 8.62 4.51 12.69
N ARG A 97 9.37 5.21 11.88
CA ARG A 97 10.29 4.61 10.91
C ARG A 97 11.26 3.60 11.53
N HIS A 98 11.68 3.82 12.76
CA HIS A 98 12.65 2.97 13.43
C HIS A 98 12.01 1.92 14.36
N ASP A 99 10.69 1.96 14.52
CA ASP A 99 9.95 1.07 15.41
C ASP A 99 9.05 0.10 14.65
N ARG A 100 9.18 0.05 13.33
CA ARG A 100 8.35 -0.81 12.49
C ARG A 100 8.89 -2.24 12.50
N ARG A 101 7.98 -3.20 12.64
CA ARG A 101 8.29 -4.62 12.49
C ARG A 101 7.69 -5.18 11.22
N PHE A 102 8.37 -6.13 10.60
CA PHE A 102 7.83 -6.82 9.44
C PHE A 102 6.66 -7.72 9.84
N LEU A 103 5.63 -7.71 8.99
CA LEU A 103 4.51 -8.62 9.12
C LEU A 103 4.75 -9.82 8.23
N ARG A 104 4.55 -11.03 8.76
CA ARG A 104 4.78 -12.26 8.01
C ARG A 104 3.85 -12.34 6.80
N PRO A 105 4.38 -12.74 5.63
CA PRO A 105 3.52 -13.06 4.50
C PRO A 105 2.52 -14.14 4.87
N GLY A 106 1.28 -13.94 4.48
CA GLY A 106 0.21 -14.90 4.68
C GLY A 106 -0.38 -15.35 3.37
N THR A 107 -1.08 -16.48 3.40
CA THR A 107 -1.72 -17.05 2.23
C THR A 107 -3.23 -17.17 2.38
N ASP A 108 -3.77 -16.79 3.54
CA ASP A 108 -5.21 -16.86 3.78
C ASP A 108 -5.93 -15.68 3.08
N ALA A 109 -7.25 -15.79 3.01
CA ALA A 109 -8.08 -14.81 2.32
C ALA A 109 -8.12 -13.44 3.02
N LEU A 110 -7.65 -13.35 4.26
CA LEU A 110 -7.63 -12.11 5.02
C LEU A 110 -6.33 -11.33 4.84
N PHE A 111 -5.32 -11.94 4.23
CA PHE A 111 -4.05 -11.25 3.99
C PHE A 111 -4.24 -10.19 2.91
N PRO A 112 -3.55 -9.03 3.01
CA PRO A 112 -3.62 -8.00 1.97
C PRO A 112 -3.24 -8.55 0.60
N LYS A 113 -3.99 -8.15 -0.41
CA LYS A 113 -3.80 -8.60 -1.78
C LYS A 113 -3.29 -7.44 -2.63
N VAL A 114 -2.25 -7.70 -3.41
CA VAL A 114 -1.68 -6.74 -4.35
C VAL A 114 -1.83 -7.31 -5.76
N VAL A 115 -2.48 -6.54 -6.63
CA VAL A 115 -2.63 -6.89 -8.05
C VAL A 115 -1.89 -5.85 -8.87
N PRO A 116 -0.73 -6.18 -9.46
CA PRO A 116 -0.03 -5.24 -10.32
C PRO A 116 -0.72 -5.14 -11.69
N PHE A 117 -0.55 -3.99 -12.33
CA PHE A 117 -1.01 -3.80 -13.70
C PHE A 117 -0.04 -2.91 -14.46
N GLN A 118 -0.01 -3.12 -15.76
CA GLN A 118 0.75 -2.25 -16.67
C GLN A 118 -0.17 -1.82 -17.81
N ALA A 119 0.03 -0.58 -18.24
CA ALA A 119 -0.62 -0.03 -19.40
C ALA A 119 0.42 0.76 -20.18
N ALA A 120 0.03 1.31 -21.35
CA ALA A 120 0.95 2.11 -22.14
C ALA A 120 1.49 3.28 -21.29
N ARG A 121 2.81 3.30 -21.08
CA ARG A 121 3.55 4.38 -20.41
C ARG A 121 3.23 4.56 -18.92
N LYS A 122 2.65 3.54 -18.28
CA LYS A 122 2.41 3.58 -16.83
C LYS A 122 2.36 2.19 -16.24
N TRP A 123 2.56 2.11 -14.93
CA TRP A 123 2.35 0.92 -14.14
C TRP A 123 1.67 1.27 -12.83
N GLY A 124 1.08 0.32 -12.19
CA GLY A 124 0.43 0.54 -10.92
C GLY A 124 0.13 -0.75 -10.17
N VAL A 125 -0.49 -0.56 -9.02
CA VAL A 125 -0.93 -1.67 -8.17
C VAL A 125 -2.30 -1.36 -7.62
N LYS A 126 -3.13 -2.40 -7.48
CA LYS A 126 -4.34 -2.34 -6.67
C LYS A 126 -4.07 -3.09 -5.37
N LEU A 127 -4.19 -2.39 -4.28
CA LEU A 127 -4.03 -2.93 -2.93
C LEU A 127 -5.41 -3.12 -2.30
N GLU A 128 -5.69 -4.32 -1.80
CA GLU A 128 -6.91 -4.63 -1.06
C GLU A 128 -6.53 -5.07 0.34
N VAL A 129 -7.03 -4.37 1.35
CA VAL A 129 -6.73 -4.67 2.75
C VAL A 129 -8.02 -5.02 3.48
N PRO A 130 -8.23 -6.29 3.84
CA PRO A 130 -9.38 -6.64 4.68
C PRO A 130 -9.30 -5.94 6.04
N PHE A 131 -10.41 -5.37 6.50
CA PHE A 131 -10.44 -4.73 7.81
C PHE A 131 -10.17 -5.73 8.94
N LEU A 132 -10.55 -7.00 8.76
CA LEU A 132 -10.24 -8.03 9.73
C LEU A 132 -8.73 -8.27 9.88
N PHE A 133 -7.97 -8.14 8.78
CA PHE A 133 -6.51 -8.18 8.87
C PHE A 133 -5.97 -7.05 9.73
N ALA A 134 -6.42 -5.82 9.46
CA ALA A 134 -6.01 -4.65 10.24
C ALA A 134 -6.36 -4.81 11.71
N GLN A 135 -7.60 -5.24 12.02
CA GLN A 135 -8.01 -5.47 13.39
C GLN A 135 -7.09 -6.46 14.12
N LYS A 136 -6.73 -7.53 13.45
CA LYS A 136 -5.82 -8.54 14.00
C LYS A 136 -4.44 -7.96 14.30
N ILE A 137 -3.89 -7.18 13.37
CA ILE A 137 -2.56 -6.56 13.54
C ILE A 137 -2.56 -5.57 14.71
N TYR A 138 -3.62 -4.79 14.85
CA TYR A 138 -3.75 -3.82 15.95
C TYR A 138 -4.15 -4.46 17.28
N GLY A 139 -4.39 -5.77 17.31
CA GLY A 139 -4.78 -6.46 18.54
C GLY A 139 -6.18 -6.10 19.02
N LEU A 140 -7.04 -5.62 18.14
CA LEU A 140 -8.42 -5.34 18.49
C LEU A 140 -9.22 -6.64 18.54
N ALA A 141 -9.97 -6.84 19.61
CA ALA A 141 -10.79 -8.02 19.75
C ALA A 141 -11.86 -8.05 18.66
N GLU A 142 -12.08 -9.23 18.10
CA GLU A 142 -13.23 -9.42 17.24
C GLU A 142 -14.47 -9.20 18.08
N THR A 143 -15.23 -8.17 17.73
CA THR A 143 -16.57 -8.03 18.28
C THR A 143 -17.44 -9.08 17.63
N VAL A 144 -17.75 -10.07 18.39
CA VAL A 144 -18.67 -11.11 17.98
C VAL A 144 -20.07 -10.53 17.80
#